data_f4a4c1b83a669b409217d1ed7011d458
#
_entry.id   f4a4c1b83a669b409217d1ed7011d458
#
_cell.length_a   1.000
_cell.length_b   1.000
_cell.length_c   1.000
_cell.angle_alpha   90.00
_cell.angle_beta   90.00
_cell.angle_gamma   90.00
#
_symmetry.space_group_name_H-M   'P 1'
#
loop_
_entity.id
_entity.type
_entity.pdbx_description
1 polymer ?
#
loop_
_entity_poly.entity_id
_entity_poly.type
_entity_poly.pdbx_seq_one_letter_code
_entity_poly.pdbx_strand_id
1 'polypeptide(L)'
;PTCPWEQLWGAICAVFDSWMTERAVLYRQLNQIPEEWGTAVNVQAMVYGNMGNNSATGVAFTRDAATGEDIFNGEYLINAQGEDVVAGIRTPQEITIEGSRRWAKMQNISEEERAAKYPSLAESIPSAYA
;
A
#
# COMPACT_ATOMS: atom_id res chain seq x y z
N PRO A 1 23.52 -10.82 -1.59
CA PRO A 1 24.36 -10.64 -2.79
C PRO A 1 24.37 -9.18 -3.23
N THR A 2 25.49 -8.72 -3.81
CA THR A 2 25.63 -7.34 -4.33
C THR A 2 25.32 -7.24 -5.82
N CYS A 3 25.39 -8.38 -6.54
CA CYS A 3 25.05 -8.44 -7.96
C CYS A 3 23.52 -8.38 -8.17
N PRO A 4 23.01 -7.44 -8.97
CA PRO A 4 21.56 -7.32 -9.22
C PRO A 4 20.93 -8.59 -9.82
N TRP A 5 21.66 -9.31 -10.66
CA TRP A 5 21.19 -10.56 -11.26
C TRP A 5 21.06 -11.69 -10.23
N GLU A 6 21.98 -11.78 -9.27
CA GLU A 6 21.89 -12.75 -8.17
C GLU A 6 20.72 -12.41 -7.23
N GLN A 7 20.49 -11.12 -6.98
CA GLN A 7 19.33 -10.67 -6.20
C GLN A 7 18.02 -11.03 -6.89
N LEU A 8 17.92 -10.75 -8.19
CA LEU A 8 16.74 -11.09 -8.99
C LEU A 8 16.49 -12.60 -9.01
N TRP A 9 17.53 -13.39 -9.29
CA TRP A 9 17.42 -14.85 -9.34
C TRP A 9 17.03 -15.43 -7.98
N GLY A 10 17.64 -14.95 -6.90
CA GLY A 10 17.30 -15.34 -5.54
C GLY A 10 15.84 -15.04 -5.18
N ALA A 11 15.33 -13.88 -5.58
CA ALA A 11 13.93 -13.50 -5.37
C ALA A 11 12.97 -14.38 -6.18
N ILE A 12 13.29 -14.67 -7.44
CA ILE A 12 12.50 -15.58 -8.30
C ILE A 12 12.43 -16.98 -7.67
N CYS A 13 13.58 -17.52 -7.25
CA CYS A 13 13.62 -18.84 -6.60
C CYS A 13 12.80 -18.86 -5.31
N ALA A 14 12.89 -17.82 -4.48
CA ALA A 14 12.13 -17.72 -3.25
C ALA A 14 10.60 -17.72 -3.49
N VAL A 15 10.12 -17.11 -4.58
CA VAL A 15 8.71 -17.16 -4.96
C VAL A 15 8.30 -18.57 -5.35
N PHE A 16 9.10 -19.29 -6.15
CA PHE A 16 8.80 -20.68 -6.49
C PHE A 16 8.83 -21.60 -5.27
N ASP A 17 9.83 -21.46 -4.40
CA ASP A 17 9.95 -22.25 -3.17
C ASP A 17 8.75 -21.99 -2.23
N SER A 18 8.19 -20.78 -2.22
CA SER A 18 7.04 -20.43 -1.39
C SER A 18 5.79 -21.26 -1.71
N TRP A 19 5.67 -21.81 -2.92
CA TRP A 19 4.57 -22.70 -3.31
C TRP A 19 4.47 -23.96 -2.44
N MET A 20 5.60 -24.44 -1.94
CA MET A 20 5.69 -25.68 -1.14
C MET A 20 5.78 -25.42 0.36
N THR A 21 5.61 -24.18 0.83
CA THR A 21 5.54 -23.89 2.27
C THR A 21 4.27 -24.51 2.88
N GLU A 22 4.33 -24.90 4.14
CA GLU A 22 3.20 -25.52 4.86
C GLU A 22 1.92 -24.64 4.78
N ARG A 23 2.08 -23.34 4.91
CA ARG A 23 0.97 -22.39 4.80
C ARG A 23 0.33 -22.40 3.41
N ALA A 24 1.13 -22.44 2.36
CA ALA A 24 0.64 -22.47 0.99
C ALA A 24 -0.04 -23.80 0.66
N VAL A 25 0.53 -24.91 1.12
CA VAL A 25 -0.06 -26.25 0.97
C VAL A 25 -1.43 -26.31 1.66
N LEU A 26 -1.51 -25.87 2.92
CA LEU A 26 -2.77 -25.86 3.66
C LEU A 26 -3.82 -24.98 2.98
N TYR A 27 -3.43 -23.80 2.52
CA TYR A 27 -4.33 -22.89 1.80
C TYR A 27 -4.89 -23.53 0.54
N ARG A 28 -4.04 -24.20 -0.26
CA ARG A 28 -4.49 -24.90 -1.47
C ARG A 28 -5.46 -26.04 -1.16
N GLN A 29 -5.17 -26.84 -0.13
CA GLN A 29 -6.06 -27.92 0.29
C GLN A 29 -7.44 -27.41 0.69
N LEU A 30 -7.50 -26.33 1.48
CA LEU A 30 -8.75 -25.73 1.91
C LEU A 30 -9.56 -25.11 0.76
N ASN A 31 -8.89 -24.61 -0.27
CA ASN A 31 -9.53 -23.95 -1.41
C ASN A 31 -9.60 -24.83 -2.67
N GLN A 32 -9.25 -26.11 -2.58
CA GLN A 32 -9.28 -27.08 -3.69
C GLN A 32 -8.48 -26.61 -4.92
N ILE A 33 -7.32 -26.00 -4.68
CA ILE A 33 -6.40 -25.52 -5.72
C ILE A 33 -5.41 -26.65 -6.04
N PRO A 34 -5.35 -27.12 -7.29
CA PRO A 34 -4.44 -28.18 -7.71
C PRO A 34 -2.96 -27.78 -7.52
N GLU A 35 -2.16 -28.70 -7.01
CA GLU A 35 -0.72 -28.47 -6.79
C GLU A 35 0.03 -28.30 -8.12
N GLU A 36 -0.39 -29.01 -9.15
CA GLU A 36 0.20 -28.97 -10.49
C GLU A 36 0.03 -27.64 -11.23
N TRP A 37 -0.80 -26.73 -10.75
CA TRP A 37 -0.89 -25.40 -11.34
C TRP A 37 0.39 -24.57 -11.14
N GLY A 38 1.08 -24.80 -10.04
CA GLY A 38 2.28 -24.04 -9.71
C GLY A 38 1.99 -22.57 -9.43
N THR A 39 3.06 -21.78 -9.42
CA THR A 39 2.97 -20.31 -9.26
C THR A 39 3.76 -19.60 -10.35
N ALA A 40 3.55 -18.30 -10.50
CA ALA A 40 4.25 -17.47 -11.45
C ALA A 40 4.93 -16.27 -10.75
N VAL A 41 5.92 -15.71 -11.41
CA VAL A 41 6.67 -14.54 -10.94
C VAL A 41 6.47 -13.39 -11.92
N ASN A 42 6.07 -12.23 -11.40
CA ASN A 42 6.09 -10.97 -12.14
C ASN A 42 7.29 -10.13 -11.68
N VAL A 43 8.13 -9.72 -12.62
CA VAL A 43 9.19 -8.75 -12.37
C VAL A 43 8.71 -7.39 -12.82
N GLN A 44 8.55 -6.48 -11.88
CA GLN A 44 7.99 -5.16 -12.12
C GLN A 44 8.97 -4.07 -11.71
N ALA A 45 9.08 -3.03 -12.53
CA ALA A 45 9.85 -1.84 -12.16
C ALA A 45 9.26 -1.19 -10.92
N MET A 46 10.13 -0.86 -9.97
CA MET A 46 9.72 -0.20 -8.73
C MET A 46 9.62 1.30 -8.94
N VAL A 47 8.55 1.89 -8.46
CA VAL A 47 8.38 3.34 -8.33
C VAL A 47 8.67 3.73 -6.88
N TYR A 48 9.48 4.77 -6.70
CA TYR A 48 9.91 5.18 -5.37
C TYR A 48 9.11 6.37 -4.86
N GLY A 49 8.40 6.18 -3.76
CA GLY A 49 7.65 7.24 -3.07
C GLY A 49 8.50 8.11 -2.15
N ASN A 50 9.82 7.87 -2.07
CA ASN A 50 10.79 8.58 -1.23
C ASN A 50 11.80 9.40 -2.02
N MET A 51 11.41 9.92 -3.19
CA MET A 51 12.26 10.74 -4.06
C MET A 51 12.22 12.24 -3.74
N GLY A 52 11.58 12.62 -2.65
CA GLY A 52 11.42 14.01 -2.22
C GLY A 52 9.98 14.34 -1.83
N ASN A 53 9.72 15.61 -1.50
CA ASN A 53 8.42 16.05 -1.00
C ASN A 53 7.30 16.10 -2.07
N ASN A 54 7.64 15.84 -3.32
CA ASN A 54 6.71 15.70 -4.43
C ASN A 54 6.41 14.24 -4.78
N SER A 55 6.85 13.30 -3.95
CA SER A 55 6.59 11.87 -4.07
C SER A 55 5.93 11.35 -2.80
N ALA A 56 5.15 10.29 -2.94
CA ALA A 56 4.42 9.69 -1.83
C ALA A 56 4.26 8.18 -2.04
N THR A 57 4.00 7.48 -0.95
CA THR A 57 3.55 6.09 -0.96
C THR A 57 2.29 5.97 -0.13
N GLY A 58 1.33 5.19 -0.60
CA GLY A 58 0.05 5.00 0.09
C GLY A 58 -0.50 3.60 -0.10
N VAL A 59 -1.53 3.31 0.68
CA VAL A 59 -2.36 2.10 0.57
C VAL A 59 -3.79 2.54 0.36
N ALA A 60 -4.42 2.07 -0.71
CA ALA A 60 -5.78 2.42 -1.06
C ALA A 60 -6.66 1.18 -1.20
N PHE A 61 -7.93 1.35 -0.87
CA PHE A 61 -8.96 0.33 -0.98
C PHE A 61 -10.13 0.86 -1.80
N THR A 62 -10.66 0.03 -2.65
CA THR A 62 -11.85 0.35 -3.46
C THR A 62 -13.16 0.23 -2.67
N ARG A 63 -13.09 -0.38 -1.47
CA ARG A 63 -14.21 -0.51 -0.55
C ARG A 63 -13.74 -0.26 0.88
N ASP A 64 -14.63 0.25 1.70
CA ASP A 64 -14.38 0.35 3.14
C ASP A 64 -14.21 -1.04 3.75
N ALA A 65 -13.08 -1.25 4.45
CA ALA A 65 -12.73 -2.56 5.00
C ALA A 65 -13.62 -2.99 6.18
N ALA A 66 -14.28 -2.06 6.85
CA ALA A 66 -15.12 -2.34 8.00
C ALA A 66 -16.60 -2.55 7.61
N THR A 67 -17.12 -1.75 6.66
CA THR A 67 -18.53 -1.75 6.28
C THR A 67 -18.79 -2.48 4.96
N GLY A 68 -17.80 -2.62 4.09
CA GLY A 68 -17.93 -3.17 2.75
C GLY A 68 -18.55 -2.18 1.74
N GLU A 69 -18.84 -0.95 2.15
CA GLU A 69 -19.37 0.09 1.28
C GLU A 69 -18.44 0.41 0.12
N ASP A 70 -19.00 0.74 -1.03
CA ASP A 70 -18.26 1.11 -2.24
C ASP A 70 -17.74 2.55 -2.13
N ILE A 71 -16.75 2.73 -1.27
CA ILE A 71 -16.09 4.01 -0.99
C ILE A 71 -14.59 3.82 -1.16
N PHE A 72 -14.01 4.60 -2.09
CA PHE A 72 -12.56 4.67 -2.23
C PHE A 72 -11.96 5.36 -1.01
N ASN A 73 -11.04 4.69 -0.34
CA ASN A 73 -10.41 5.17 0.89
C ASN A 73 -8.97 4.68 0.97
N GLY A 74 -8.19 5.27 1.86
CA GLY A 74 -6.81 4.87 2.08
C GLY A 74 -5.98 5.97 2.70
N GLU A 75 -4.73 5.63 2.96
CA GLU A 75 -3.78 6.47 3.65
C GLU A 75 -2.50 6.63 2.82
N TYR A 76 -1.81 7.74 2.98
CA TYR A 76 -0.55 8.02 2.30
C TYR A 76 0.46 8.73 3.21
N LEU A 77 1.74 8.64 2.84
CA LEU A 77 2.84 9.39 3.42
C LEU A 77 3.67 10.04 2.32
N ILE A 78 3.97 11.33 2.48
CA ILE A 78 4.89 12.04 1.59
C ILE A 78 6.32 11.60 1.90
N ASN A 79 7.15 11.49 0.86
CA ASN A 79 8.55 11.12 0.92
C ASN A 79 8.76 9.85 1.77
N ALA A 80 8.09 8.77 1.40
CA ALA A 80 8.04 7.53 2.15
C ALA A 80 8.12 6.29 1.27
N GLN A 81 8.55 5.18 1.85
CA GLN A 81 8.46 3.85 1.27
C GLN A 81 7.25 3.10 1.83
N GLY A 82 6.87 1.97 1.19
CA GLY A 82 5.76 1.15 1.63
C GLY A 82 5.87 0.68 3.09
N GLU A 83 7.08 0.38 3.54
CA GLU A 83 7.36 -0.01 4.92
C GLU A 83 6.98 1.08 5.93
N ASP A 84 7.20 2.35 5.60
CA ASP A 84 6.86 3.47 6.48
C ASP A 84 5.35 3.57 6.71
N VAL A 85 4.55 3.24 5.68
CA VAL A 85 3.08 3.26 5.76
C VAL A 85 2.58 2.12 6.64
N VAL A 86 3.04 0.89 6.40
CA VAL A 86 2.53 -0.31 7.08
C VAL A 86 3.11 -0.53 8.47
N ALA A 87 4.30 0.00 8.74
CA ALA A 87 4.94 -0.13 10.06
C ALA A 87 4.43 0.89 11.09
N GLY A 88 3.65 1.88 10.67
CA GLY A 88 3.08 2.90 11.57
C GLY A 88 4.13 3.81 12.25
N ILE A 89 5.31 3.95 11.64
CA ILE A 89 6.41 4.77 12.18
C ILE A 89 6.06 6.26 12.10
N ARG A 90 5.28 6.64 11.10
CA ARG A 90 4.79 8.00 10.87
C ARG A 90 3.27 7.96 10.80
N THR A 91 2.61 9.03 11.23
CA THR A 91 1.15 9.16 11.12
C THR A 91 0.77 9.41 9.66
N PRO A 92 0.08 8.49 8.99
CA PRO A 92 -0.35 8.70 7.62
C PRO A 92 -1.49 9.71 7.53
N GLN A 93 -1.70 10.22 6.32
CA GLN A 93 -2.78 11.14 5.99
C GLN A 93 -3.75 10.46 5.03
N GLU A 94 -5.00 10.92 5.02
CA GLU A 94 -6.06 10.37 4.19
C GLU A 94 -5.86 10.71 2.70
N ILE A 95 -6.07 9.75 1.82
CA ILE A 95 -5.96 9.94 0.37
C ILE A 95 -7.04 10.88 -0.14
N THR A 96 -8.29 10.70 0.31
CA THR A 96 -9.46 11.47 -0.17
C THR A 96 -9.75 12.68 0.73
N ILE A 97 -10.30 13.73 0.12
CA ILE A 97 -10.75 14.93 0.86
C ILE A 97 -11.85 14.56 1.87
N GLU A 98 -12.78 13.71 1.45
CA GLU A 98 -13.88 13.23 2.29
C GLU A 98 -13.36 12.42 3.49
N GLY A 99 -12.38 11.56 3.28
CA GLY A 99 -11.70 10.81 4.34
C GLY A 99 -11.02 11.76 5.33
N SER A 100 -10.23 12.69 4.83
CA SER A 100 -9.55 13.71 5.64
C SER A 100 -10.51 14.56 6.46
N ARG A 101 -11.64 14.99 5.89
CA ARG A 101 -12.70 15.74 6.61
C ARG A 101 -13.39 14.88 7.66
N ARG A 102 -13.67 13.60 7.36
CA ARG A 102 -14.26 12.66 8.31
C ARG A 102 -13.32 12.45 9.51
N TRP A 103 -12.06 12.20 9.23
CA TRP A 103 -11.02 12.04 10.26
C TRP A 103 -10.90 13.29 11.14
N ALA A 104 -10.82 14.50 10.55
CA ALA A 104 -10.72 15.74 11.27
C ALA A 104 -11.93 16.00 12.18
N LYS A 105 -13.13 15.67 11.70
CA LYS A 105 -14.36 15.77 12.49
C LYS A 105 -14.35 14.86 13.72
N MET A 106 -13.81 13.65 13.60
CA MET A 106 -13.64 12.74 14.73
C MET A 106 -12.62 13.24 15.75
N GLN A 107 -11.61 13.97 15.28
CA GLN A 107 -10.58 14.56 16.14
C GLN A 107 -10.94 15.97 16.68
N ASN A 108 -12.12 16.50 16.34
CA ASN A 108 -12.55 17.86 16.66
C ASN A 108 -11.60 18.95 16.13
N ILE A 109 -11.02 18.75 14.95
CA ILE A 109 -10.12 19.67 14.26
C ILE A 109 -10.93 20.53 13.29
N SER A 110 -10.65 21.84 13.22
CA SER A 110 -11.32 22.74 12.26
C SER A 110 -10.88 22.45 10.82
N GLU A 111 -11.70 22.84 9.83
CA GLU A 111 -11.37 22.65 8.40
C GLU A 111 -10.10 23.42 8.00
N GLU A 112 -9.90 24.61 8.56
CA GLU A 112 -8.71 25.42 8.31
C GLU A 112 -7.44 24.72 8.84
N GLU A 113 -7.49 24.19 10.06
CA GLU A 113 -6.40 23.44 10.65
C GLU A 113 -6.15 22.11 9.91
N ARG A 114 -7.21 21.42 9.50
CA ARG A 114 -7.13 20.19 8.68
C ARG A 114 -6.40 20.48 7.38
N ALA A 115 -6.85 21.46 6.61
CA ALA A 115 -6.25 21.80 5.32
C ALA A 115 -4.78 22.25 5.44
N ALA A 116 -4.43 22.90 6.54
CA ALA A 116 -3.06 23.37 6.77
C ALA A 116 -2.10 22.25 7.23
N LYS A 117 -2.56 21.35 8.10
CA LYS A 117 -1.69 20.35 8.76
C LYS A 117 -1.89 18.91 8.27
N TYR A 118 -3.08 18.59 7.78
CA TYR A 118 -3.50 17.22 7.42
C TYR A 118 -4.22 17.20 6.06
N PRO A 119 -3.61 17.78 5.01
CA PRO A 119 -4.22 17.80 3.68
C PRO A 119 -4.35 16.38 3.12
N SER A 120 -5.37 16.15 2.30
CA SER A 120 -5.50 14.92 1.53
C SER A 120 -4.42 14.83 0.44
N LEU A 121 -4.26 13.65 -0.18
CA LEU A 121 -3.33 13.47 -1.30
C LEU A 121 -3.68 14.41 -2.47
N ALA A 122 -4.96 14.57 -2.77
CA ALA A 122 -5.43 15.47 -3.82
C ALA A 122 -5.05 16.95 -3.58
N GLU A 123 -4.98 17.38 -2.32
CA GLU A 123 -4.56 18.73 -1.94
C GLU A 123 -3.03 18.87 -1.90
N SER A 124 -2.32 17.81 -1.47
CA SER A 124 -0.86 17.85 -1.31
C SER A 124 -0.12 17.64 -2.63
N ILE A 125 -0.58 16.69 -3.46
CA ILE A 125 0.01 16.33 -4.74
C ILE A 125 -1.12 16.15 -5.77
N PRO A 126 -1.68 17.24 -6.29
CA PRO A 126 -2.81 17.19 -7.24
C PRO A 126 -2.54 16.32 -8.47
N SER A 127 -1.30 16.31 -8.96
CA SER A 127 -0.88 15.53 -10.12
C SER A 127 -0.88 14.00 -9.88
N ALA A 128 -0.83 13.56 -8.64
CA ALA A 128 -0.89 12.13 -8.31
C ALA A 128 -2.33 11.60 -8.26
N TYR A 129 -3.33 12.49 -8.28
CA TYR A 129 -4.76 12.15 -8.19
C TYR A 129 -5.50 12.30 -9.54
N ALA A 130 -4.82 12.85 -10.55
CA ALA A 130 -5.35 13.02 -11.90
C ALA A 130 -5.16 11.76 -12.75
#